data_59a7e2fbb1220d0ee8bb5635068516e2
#
_entry.id   59a7e2fbb1220d0ee8bb5635068516e2
#
_cell.length_a   1.000
_cell.length_b   1.000
_cell.length_c   1.000
_cell.angle_alpha   90.00
_cell.angle_beta   90.00
_cell.angle_gamma   90.00
#
_symmetry.space_group_name_H-M   'P 1'
#
loop_
_entity.id
_entity.type
_entity.pdbx_description
1 polymer ?
#
loop_
_entity_poly.entity_id
_entity_poly.type
_entity_poly.pdbx_seq_one_letter_code
_entity_poly.pdbx_strand_id
1 'polypeptide(L)'
;MEAKLFVLFCTFTALKADTICVGYHANNSTDTVDTILEKNVTVTHSINLLESSHNGKLCSLNGVAPLQLGNCDIAGWVLGNPECDLLLTANSWSYIIETSNSENGTCYPGEFADYEELREQLSSISSFERFEIFPKATSWPNHETTKGSTAACSHSGVRSFYRNLLWIVKKGNSYPKLSKSYTNNRGKEVLVIWGVHHPPTDSDQQSLYQNAHTYVSVGSSKYYRRFTPEIAARPKVRGQAGRMNYYWTLLGQGDTITFEANGNLIAPWYAFALNKGPGSGVMMSDAQVHNCTTKCQTPHGALKSNLPFQNVH
;
A
#
# COMPACT_ATOMS: atom_id res chain seq x y z
N MET A 1 -1.19 -26.92 18.80
CA MET A 1 -0.94 -25.52 18.37
C MET A 1 0.37 -25.11 19.03
N GLU A 2 1.44 -25.08 18.26
CA GLU A 2 2.72 -24.59 18.77
C GLU A 2 2.66 -23.06 18.87
N ALA A 3 2.81 -22.56 20.09
CA ALA A 3 2.96 -21.13 20.31
C ALA A 3 4.32 -20.70 19.75
N LYS A 4 4.31 -19.99 18.65
CA LYS A 4 5.53 -19.43 18.07
C LYS A 4 5.89 -18.15 18.82
N LEU A 5 6.98 -18.19 19.57
CA LEU A 5 7.49 -17.05 20.33
C LEU A 5 8.21 -16.08 19.38
N PHE A 6 7.77 -14.84 19.36
CA PHE A 6 8.45 -13.77 18.66
C PHE A 6 9.42 -13.06 19.61
N VAL A 7 10.65 -12.94 19.21
CA VAL A 7 11.69 -12.25 19.99
C VAL A 7 12.21 -11.06 19.18
N LEU A 8 12.04 -9.88 19.71
CA LEU A 8 12.57 -8.64 19.18
C LEU A 8 13.95 -8.37 19.78
N PHE A 9 14.91 -8.07 18.96
CA PHE A 9 16.31 -7.91 19.37
C PHE A 9 16.83 -6.49 19.09
N CYS A 10 17.61 -5.93 19.98
CA CYS A 10 18.25 -4.63 19.85
C CYS A 10 19.75 -4.73 20.05
N THR A 11 20.58 -4.17 19.18
CA THR A 11 22.03 -4.12 19.39
C THR A 11 22.55 -2.71 19.62
N PHE A 12 23.56 -2.64 20.46
CA PHE A 12 24.37 -1.45 20.65
C PHE A 12 25.60 -1.52 19.76
N THR A 13 25.82 -0.57 18.88
CA THR A 13 27.13 -0.33 18.29
C THR A 13 27.83 0.78 19.04
N ALA A 14 29.07 0.54 19.44
CA ALA A 14 29.83 1.37 20.40
C ALA A 14 30.29 2.74 19.89
N LEU A 15 29.82 3.23 18.75
CA LEU A 15 30.32 4.47 18.13
C LEU A 15 29.26 5.52 17.75
N LYS A 16 28.01 5.26 18.01
CA LYS A 16 26.89 6.22 18.11
C LYS A 16 25.67 5.38 18.46
N ALA A 17 25.01 5.75 19.51
CA ALA A 17 23.93 4.96 20.13
C ALA A 17 22.66 4.87 19.26
N ASP A 18 22.78 4.38 18.05
CA ASP A 18 21.62 4.02 17.25
C ASP A 18 21.21 2.59 17.61
N THR A 19 20.17 2.49 18.39
CA THR A 19 19.59 1.20 18.76
C THR A 19 18.78 0.67 17.58
N ILE A 20 19.23 -0.42 17.01
CA ILE A 20 18.50 -1.09 15.92
C ILE A 20 17.70 -2.23 16.52
N CYS A 21 16.42 -2.26 16.25
CA CYS A 21 15.54 -3.33 16.65
C CYS A 21 15.16 -4.18 15.43
N VAL A 22 15.37 -5.46 15.53
CA VAL A 22 15.04 -6.45 14.50
C VAL A 22 14.07 -7.46 15.10
N GLY A 23 13.03 -7.82 14.37
CA GLY A 23 12.10 -8.87 14.76
C GLY A 23 12.69 -10.25 14.43
N TYR A 24 12.65 -11.17 15.38
CA TYR A 24 13.10 -12.54 15.21
C TYR A 24 12.00 -13.52 15.62
N HIS A 25 11.88 -14.59 14.86
CA HIS A 25 10.94 -15.67 15.14
C HIS A 25 11.67 -16.78 15.88
N ALA A 26 11.39 -16.96 17.14
CA ALA A 26 11.91 -18.11 17.87
C ALA A 26 11.07 -19.36 17.54
N ASN A 27 11.73 -20.38 16.97
CA ASN A 27 11.07 -21.64 16.65
C ASN A 27 10.79 -22.50 17.89
N ASN A 28 11.35 -22.12 19.02
CA ASN A 28 11.20 -22.85 20.25
C ASN A 28 11.04 -21.91 21.46
N SER A 29 10.04 -22.15 22.29
CA SER A 29 9.76 -21.31 23.46
C SER A 29 10.86 -21.36 24.53
N THR A 30 11.82 -22.28 24.38
CA THR A 30 12.98 -22.45 25.28
C THR A 30 14.23 -21.74 24.78
N ASP A 31 14.21 -21.17 23.57
CA ASP A 31 15.35 -20.44 23.05
C ASP A 31 15.62 -19.20 23.90
N THR A 32 16.82 -19.12 24.47
CA THR A 32 17.30 -17.91 25.13
C THR A 32 17.83 -16.94 24.11
N VAL A 33 17.96 -15.67 24.49
CA VAL A 33 18.54 -14.63 23.64
C VAL A 33 19.92 -15.00 23.13
N ASP A 34 20.75 -15.50 24.01
CA ASP A 34 22.12 -15.92 23.66
C ASP A 34 22.11 -17.05 22.63
N THR A 35 21.25 -18.03 22.81
CA THR A 35 21.06 -19.12 21.86
C THR A 35 20.59 -18.59 20.48
N ILE A 36 19.74 -17.61 20.47
CA ILE A 36 19.24 -17.00 19.26
C ILE A 36 20.34 -16.18 18.53
N LEU A 37 21.15 -15.43 19.29
CA LEU A 37 22.26 -14.65 18.76
C LEU A 37 23.39 -15.51 18.17
N GLU A 38 23.57 -16.72 18.68
CA GLU A 38 24.54 -17.68 18.16
C GLU A 38 24.08 -18.36 16.86
N LYS A 39 22.77 -18.43 16.62
CA LYS A 39 22.25 -18.94 15.35
C LYS A 39 22.54 -17.93 14.24
N ASN A 40 23.34 -18.32 13.25
CA ASN A 40 23.54 -17.55 12.02
C ASN A 40 22.22 -17.49 11.26
N VAL A 41 21.46 -16.46 11.54
CA VAL A 41 20.16 -16.24 10.91
C VAL A 41 20.39 -15.57 9.58
N THR A 42 20.18 -16.30 8.49
CA THR A 42 20.18 -15.74 7.15
C THR A 42 18.82 -15.13 6.90
N VAL A 43 18.82 -13.86 6.70
CA VAL A 43 17.66 -13.00 6.60
C VAL A 43 17.32 -12.80 5.12
N THR A 44 16.23 -13.36 4.60
CA THR A 44 15.71 -13.18 3.24
C THR A 44 14.57 -12.16 3.21
N HIS A 45 14.44 -11.40 2.13
CA HIS A 45 13.31 -10.47 1.97
C HIS A 45 12.01 -11.24 1.80
N SER A 46 11.18 -11.26 2.79
CA SER A 46 9.83 -11.76 2.66
C SER A 46 8.90 -11.05 3.64
N ILE A 47 7.64 -11.02 3.27
CA ILE A 47 6.57 -10.49 4.10
C ILE A 47 6.39 -11.41 5.29
N ASN A 48 6.73 -10.92 6.47
CA ASN A 48 6.46 -11.66 7.70
C ASN A 48 5.06 -11.32 8.18
N LEU A 49 4.16 -12.25 7.97
CA LEU A 49 2.91 -12.30 8.69
C LEU A 49 3.21 -12.85 10.09
N LEU A 50 3.50 -11.95 11.00
CA LEU A 50 3.66 -12.31 12.40
C LEU A 50 2.32 -12.23 13.11
N GLU A 51 1.63 -13.34 13.16
CA GLU A 51 0.57 -13.52 14.14
C GLU A 51 1.20 -13.68 15.51
N SER A 52 1.37 -12.63 16.23
CA SER A 52 1.70 -12.73 17.63
C SER A 52 1.06 -11.61 18.44
N SER A 53 0.21 -11.99 19.33
CA SER A 53 -0.25 -11.20 20.45
C SER A 53 0.88 -11.08 21.49
N HIS A 54 1.94 -10.31 21.21
CA HIS A 54 2.98 -10.06 22.18
C HIS A 54 2.92 -8.62 22.67
N ASN A 55 2.88 -8.45 23.99
CA ASN A 55 3.16 -7.18 24.68
C ASN A 55 4.61 -6.72 24.48
N GLY A 56 5.21 -7.03 23.33
CA GLY A 56 6.55 -6.62 22.96
C GLY A 56 6.59 -5.15 22.57
N LYS A 57 7.61 -4.43 23.04
CA LYS A 57 7.88 -3.07 22.63
C LYS A 57 8.48 -3.11 21.23
N LEU A 58 7.80 -2.50 20.26
CA LEU A 58 8.33 -2.31 18.92
C LEU A 58 9.20 -1.04 18.92
N CYS A 59 10.41 -1.17 18.42
CA CYS A 59 11.40 -0.11 18.48
C CYS A 59 11.58 0.58 17.13
N SER A 60 12.05 1.84 17.18
CA SER A 60 12.57 2.52 16.01
C SER A 60 13.84 1.82 15.52
N LEU A 61 14.05 1.75 14.20
CA LEU A 61 15.30 1.32 13.59
C LEU A 61 16.12 2.54 13.20
N ASN A 62 17.38 2.66 13.67
CA ASN A 62 18.24 3.81 13.40
C ASN A 62 17.55 5.17 13.67
N GLY A 63 16.75 5.23 14.71
CA GLY A 63 15.98 6.43 15.04
C GLY A 63 14.74 6.69 14.20
N VAL A 64 14.44 5.81 13.23
CA VAL A 64 13.25 5.92 12.38
C VAL A 64 12.15 5.02 12.92
N ALA A 65 10.99 5.60 13.18
CA ALA A 65 9.83 4.87 13.68
C ALA A 65 9.25 3.94 12.59
N PRO A 66 8.63 2.82 12.98
CA PRO A 66 7.86 2.02 12.06
C PRO A 66 6.58 2.75 11.63
N LEU A 67 6.08 2.37 10.46
CA LEU A 67 4.76 2.79 9.99
C LEU A 67 3.71 1.85 10.52
N GLN A 68 2.83 2.35 11.37
CA GLN A 68 1.69 1.61 11.87
C GLN A 68 0.48 1.87 10.98
N LEU A 69 -0.02 0.84 10.31
CA LEU A 69 -1.21 0.95 9.48
C LEU A 69 -2.51 1.03 10.30
N GLY A 70 -2.45 0.68 11.59
CA GLY A 70 -3.63 0.68 12.46
C GLY A 70 -4.70 -0.27 11.94
N ASN A 71 -5.91 0.22 11.75
CA ASN A 71 -7.02 -0.56 11.19
C ASN A 71 -6.99 -0.66 9.65
N CYS A 72 -5.97 -0.13 9.01
CA CYS A 72 -5.81 -0.18 7.56
C CYS A 72 -4.88 -1.31 7.16
N ASP A 73 -5.13 -1.90 6.00
CA ASP A 73 -4.14 -2.74 5.32
C ASP A 73 -3.33 -1.93 4.31
N ILE A 74 -2.41 -2.57 3.63
CA ILE A 74 -1.60 -1.92 2.60
C ILE A 74 -2.46 -1.36 1.46
N ALA A 75 -3.52 -2.05 1.06
CA ALA A 75 -4.43 -1.55 0.03
C ALA A 75 -5.12 -0.25 0.48
N GLY A 76 -5.64 -0.21 1.69
CA GLY A 76 -6.25 0.99 2.26
C GLY A 76 -5.29 2.17 2.34
N TRP A 77 -4.05 1.90 2.68
CA TRP A 77 -3.01 2.90 2.73
C TRP A 77 -2.66 3.47 1.34
N VAL A 78 -2.31 2.62 0.38
CA VAL A 78 -1.85 3.08 -0.95
C VAL A 78 -2.99 3.61 -1.82
N LEU A 79 -4.20 3.11 -1.67
CA LEU A 79 -5.39 3.66 -2.35
C LEU A 79 -5.87 4.96 -1.69
N GLY A 80 -5.56 5.18 -0.43
CA GLY A 80 -6.08 6.30 0.34
C GLY A 80 -7.54 6.10 0.74
N ASN A 81 -7.87 4.94 1.32
CA ASN A 81 -9.16 4.74 1.94
C ASN A 81 -9.41 5.88 2.94
N PRO A 82 -10.59 6.53 2.94
CA PRO A 82 -10.86 7.66 3.83
C PRO A 82 -10.64 7.37 5.33
N GLU A 83 -10.84 6.12 5.77
CA GLU A 83 -10.55 5.71 7.16
C GLU A 83 -9.03 5.62 7.45
N CYS A 84 -8.21 5.77 6.42
CA CYS A 84 -6.74 5.74 6.49
C CYS A 84 -6.11 7.13 6.33
N ASP A 85 -6.85 8.19 6.51
CA ASP A 85 -6.39 9.58 6.27
C ASP A 85 -5.14 9.95 7.07
N LEU A 86 -4.93 9.38 8.26
CA LEU A 86 -3.72 9.59 9.06
C LEU A 86 -2.45 9.10 8.37
N LEU A 87 -2.56 8.17 7.42
CA LEU A 87 -1.42 7.63 6.68
C LEU A 87 -1.02 8.48 5.47
N LEU A 88 -1.82 9.47 5.07
CA LEU A 88 -1.53 10.32 3.92
C LEU A 88 -0.27 11.17 4.10
N THR A 89 0.10 11.48 5.33
CA THR A 89 1.29 12.25 5.69
C THR A 89 2.51 11.39 5.99
N ALA A 90 2.35 10.07 6.03
CA ALA A 90 3.46 9.16 6.25
C ALA A 90 4.40 9.18 5.04
N ASN A 91 5.64 9.53 5.26
CA ASN A 91 6.64 9.69 4.20
C ASN A 91 7.92 8.87 4.41
N SER A 92 8.17 8.41 5.63
CA SER A 92 9.34 7.58 5.95
C SER A 92 9.04 6.62 7.10
N TRP A 93 9.64 5.45 7.06
CA TRP A 93 9.48 4.40 8.06
C TRP A 93 10.65 3.44 8.04
N SER A 94 10.87 2.76 9.14
CA SER A 94 11.88 1.70 9.24
C SER A 94 11.35 0.34 8.81
N TYR A 95 10.09 0.07 9.08
CA TYR A 95 9.33 -1.12 8.65
C TYR A 95 7.83 -0.82 8.76
N ILE A 96 7.01 -1.68 8.19
CA ILE A 96 5.55 -1.50 8.17
C ILE A 96 4.93 -2.51 9.13
N ILE A 97 3.97 -2.07 9.92
CA ILE A 97 3.20 -2.91 10.83
C ILE A 97 1.76 -2.98 10.36
N GLU A 98 1.31 -4.16 9.97
CA GLU A 98 -0.11 -4.51 9.81
C GLU A 98 -0.62 -5.21 11.05
N THR A 99 -1.90 -5.02 11.38
CA THR A 99 -2.57 -5.78 12.43
C THR A 99 -3.49 -6.85 11.84
N SER A 100 -3.78 -7.91 12.60
CA SER A 100 -4.72 -8.96 12.19
C SER A 100 -6.16 -8.44 12.05
N ASN A 101 -6.46 -7.28 12.65
CA ASN A 101 -7.78 -6.64 12.64
C ASN A 101 -7.90 -5.53 11.58
N SER A 102 -7.09 -5.57 10.51
CA SER A 102 -7.17 -4.58 9.44
C SER A 102 -8.49 -4.75 8.67
N GLU A 103 -9.43 -3.82 8.88
CA GLU A 103 -10.75 -3.83 8.25
C GLU A 103 -10.86 -2.83 7.09
N ASN A 104 -9.94 -1.86 7.05
CA ASN A 104 -9.98 -0.75 6.09
C ASN A 104 -8.97 -0.96 4.97
N GLY A 105 -9.39 -1.72 3.98
CA GLY A 105 -8.69 -1.94 2.73
C GLY A 105 -9.39 -1.29 1.54
N THR A 106 -9.81 -2.11 0.59
CA THR A 106 -10.63 -1.68 -0.54
C THR A 106 -12.06 -1.40 -0.07
N CYS A 107 -12.44 -0.14 0.05
CA CYS A 107 -13.79 0.22 0.49
C CYS A 107 -14.83 0.00 -0.62
N TYR A 108 -14.52 0.27 -1.89
CA TYR A 108 -15.34 -0.20 -3.00
C TYR A 108 -14.89 -1.62 -3.37
N PRO A 109 -15.79 -2.62 -3.34
CA PRO A 109 -15.38 -4.01 -3.49
C PRO A 109 -14.79 -4.30 -4.87
N GLY A 110 -13.80 -5.16 -4.91
CA GLY A 110 -13.11 -5.61 -6.11
C GLY A 110 -11.79 -6.29 -5.81
N GLU A 111 -11.12 -6.74 -6.85
CA GLU A 111 -9.83 -7.40 -6.75
C GLU A 111 -8.68 -6.40 -6.86
N PHE A 112 -7.65 -6.61 -6.08
CA PHE A 112 -6.40 -5.89 -6.18
C PHE A 112 -5.37 -6.79 -6.86
N ALA A 113 -5.05 -6.49 -8.11
CA ALA A 113 -4.14 -7.32 -8.90
C ALA A 113 -2.72 -7.30 -8.33
N ASP A 114 -2.10 -8.48 -8.29
CA ASP A 114 -0.72 -8.67 -7.85
C ASP A 114 -0.44 -8.04 -6.47
N TYR A 115 -1.42 -8.16 -5.57
CA TYR A 115 -1.39 -7.51 -4.27
C TYR A 115 -0.23 -7.98 -3.39
N GLU A 116 0.05 -9.27 -3.35
CA GLU A 116 1.17 -9.82 -2.58
C GLU A 116 2.52 -9.34 -3.14
N GLU A 117 2.63 -9.21 -4.46
CA GLU A 117 3.82 -8.64 -5.09
C GLU A 117 4.03 -7.16 -4.73
N LEU A 118 2.95 -6.38 -4.69
CA LEU A 118 3.02 -4.98 -4.23
C LEU A 118 3.48 -4.90 -2.77
N ARG A 119 2.94 -5.74 -1.90
CA ARG A 119 3.37 -5.83 -0.49
C ARG A 119 4.86 -6.14 -0.39
N GLU A 120 5.34 -7.09 -1.18
CA GLU A 120 6.76 -7.45 -1.24
C GLU A 120 7.63 -6.29 -1.72
N GLN A 121 7.23 -5.58 -2.76
CA GLN A 121 7.93 -4.39 -3.25
C GLN A 121 7.99 -3.30 -2.17
N LEU A 122 6.91 -3.02 -1.47
CA LEU A 122 6.86 -2.04 -0.39
C LEU A 122 7.72 -2.44 0.81
N SER A 123 7.97 -3.71 1.02
CA SER A 123 8.85 -4.19 2.08
C SER A 123 10.30 -3.71 1.93
N SER A 124 10.74 -3.39 0.73
CA SER A 124 12.08 -2.86 0.43
C SER A 124 12.15 -1.33 0.37
N ILE A 125 11.04 -0.65 0.62
CA ILE A 125 10.92 0.81 0.57
C ILE A 125 11.02 1.37 1.98
N SER A 126 11.84 2.41 2.17
CA SER A 126 12.01 3.11 3.45
C SER A 126 11.30 4.45 3.53
N SER A 127 10.99 5.03 2.38
CA SER A 127 10.23 6.28 2.29
C SER A 127 9.63 6.47 0.92
N PHE A 128 8.60 7.29 0.84
CA PHE A 128 8.09 7.77 -0.44
C PHE A 128 7.61 9.23 -0.36
N GLU A 129 7.59 9.87 -1.50
CA GLU A 129 6.95 11.15 -1.71
C GLU A 129 5.64 10.95 -2.44
N ARG A 130 4.53 11.34 -1.82
CA ARG A 130 3.21 11.36 -2.45
C ARG A 130 3.06 12.65 -3.24
N PHE A 131 2.72 12.58 -4.51
CA PHE A 131 2.57 13.74 -5.39
C PHE A 131 1.39 13.58 -6.34
N GLU A 132 0.82 14.69 -6.79
CA GLU A 132 -0.22 14.67 -7.81
C GLU A 132 0.38 14.32 -9.17
N ILE A 133 0.09 13.12 -9.66
CA ILE A 133 0.54 12.68 -10.99
C ILE A 133 -0.31 13.34 -12.09
N PHE A 134 -1.62 13.42 -11.85
CA PHE A 134 -2.57 14.13 -12.71
C PHE A 134 -3.41 15.06 -11.85
N PRO A 135 -3.02 16.34 -11.73
CA PRO A 135 -3.74 17.31 -10.91
C PRO A 135 -5.22 17.38 -11.30
N LYS A 136 -6.10 17.22 -10.31
CA LYS A 136 -7.55 17.17 -10.52
C LYS A 136 -8.08 18.43 -11.22
N ALA A 137 -7.58 19.59 -10.84
CA ALA A 137 -8.09 20.87 -11.32
C ALA A 137 -7.87 21.09 -12.82
N THR A 138 -6.84 20.48 -13.41
CA THR A 138 -6.39 20.78 -14.77
C THR A 138 -6.38 19.60 -15.71
N SER A 139 -6.36 18.38 -15.19
CA SER A 139 -6.14 17.19 -16.04
C SER A 139 -7.37 16.75 -16.83
N TRP A 140 -8.57 17.02 -16.34
CA TRP A 140 -9.82 16.43 -16.84
C TRP A 140 -10.89 17.49 -17.17
N PRO A 141 -10.61 18.48 -18.02
CA PRO A 141 -11.51 19.61 -18.24
C PRO A 141 -12.85 19.23 -18.89
N ASN A 142 -12.87 18.14 -19.64
CA ASN A 142 -14.04 17.66 -20.39
C ASN A 142 -14.82 16.54 -19.68
N HIS A 143 -14.46 16.25 -18.45
CA HIS A 143 -15.07 15.19 -17.65
C HIS A 143 -15.54 15.72 -16.29
N GLU A 144 -16.45 14.97 -15.68
CA GLU A 144 -16.90 15.28 -14.32
C GLU A 144 -16.02 14.55 -13.31
N THR A 145 -15.47 15.30 -12.38
CA THR A 145 -14.52 14.79 -11.37
C THR A 145 -14.97 14.99 -9.93
N THR A 146 -16.13 15.63 -9.72
CA THR A 146 -16.63 15.96 -8.37
C THR A 146 -17.73 15.04 -7.88
N LYS A 147 -18.30 14.21 -8.78
CA LYS A 147 -19.44 13.33 -8.47
C LYS A 147 -19.04 11.90 -8.11
N GLY A 148 -17.78 11.56 -8.24
CA GLY A 148 -17.26 10.23 -7.93
C GLY A 148 -17.12 9.99 -6.44
N SER A 149 -18.24 9.71 -5.78
CA SER A 149 -18.26 9.29 -4.36
C SER A 149 -19.22 8.14 -4.15
N THR A 150 -18.99 7.37 -3.12
CA THR A 150 -19.81 6.20 -2.79
C THR A 150 -20.01 6.07 -1.29
N ALA A 151 -21.16 5.53 -0.88
CA ALA A 151 -21.43 5.21 0.51
C ALA A 151 -20.49 4.11 1.05
N ALA A 152 -19.97 3.24 0.17
CA ALA A 152 -19.02 2.21 0.54
C ALA A 152 -17.69 2.79 1.07
N CYS A 153 -17.30 3.97 0.57
CA CYS A 153 -16.10 4.70 1.01
C CYS A 153 -16.47 5.93 1.85
N SER A 154 -17.55 5.85 2.63
CA SER A 154 -17.94 6.96 3.50
C SER A 154 -16.90 7.23 4.58
N HIS A 155 -16.79 8.50 4.96
CA HIS A 155 -16.00 8.95 6.09
C HIS A 155 -16.88 9.82 6.98
N SER A 156 -16.94 9.50 8.26
CA SER A 156 -17.80 10.22 9.21
C SER A 156 -19.27 10.37 8.73
N GLY A 157 -19.80 9.32 8.10
CA GLY A 157 -21.17 9.29 7.59
C GLY A 157 -21.39 10.01 6.25
N VAL A 158 -20.35 10.61 5.67
CA VAL A 158 -20.42 11.33 4.39
C VAL A 158 -19.82 10.45 3.28
N ARG A 159 -20.55 10.37 2.16
CA ARG A 159 -20.04 9.68 0.95
C ARG A 159 -18.71 10.28 0.53
N SER A 160 -17.73 9.44 0.23
CA SER A 160 -16.40 9.85 -0.17
C SER A 160 -15.84 8.88 -1.22
N PHE A 161 -14.55 8.99 -1.51
CA PHE A 161 -13.81 8.08 -2.37
C PHE A 161 -12.36 7.99 -1.91
N TYR A 162 -11.57 7.13 -2.52
CA TYR A 162 -10.14 7.03 -2.26
C TYR A 162 -9.41 8.36 -2.46
N ARG A 163 -8.53 8.72 -1.56
CA ARG A 163 -7.76 9.99 -1.61
C ARG A 163 -6.75 10.03 -2.75
N ASN A 164 -6.28 8.87 -3.20
CA ASN A 164 -5.24 8.76 -4.24
C ASN A 164 -5.79 8.47 -5.63
N LEU A 165 -7.07 8.22 -5.75
CA LEU A 165 -7.75 7.92 -7.01
C LEU A 165 -8.83 8.96 -7.32
N LEU A 166 -9.18 9.05 -8.59
CA LEU A 166 -10.22 9.93 -9.07
C LEU A 166 -11.21 9.15 -9.94
N TRP A 167 -12.45 9.15 -9.51
CA TRP A 167 -13.53 8.56 -10.29
C TRP A 167 -14.03 9.55 -11.33
N ILE A 168 -13.66 9.31 -12.58
CA ILE A 168 -14.03 10.17 -13.71
C ILE A 168 -15.28 9.62 -14.35
N VAL A 169 -16.30 10.47 -14.47
CA VAL A 169 -17.58 10.15 -15.13
C VAL A 169 -17.89 11.15 -16.24
N LYS A 170 -18.91 10.86 -17.02
CA LYS A 170 -19.36 11.75 -18.08
C LYS A 170 -19.77 13.13 -17.55
N LYS A 171 -19.47 14.16 -18.32
CA LYS A 171 -19.90 15.53 -18.08
C LYS A 171 -21.12 15.82 -18.96
N GLY A 172 -22.27 16.06 -18.34
CA GLY A 172 -23.54 16.08 -19.07
C GLY A 172 -23.82 14.71 -19.70
N ASN A 173 -24.01 14.69 -21.00
CA ASN A 173 -24.29 13.46 -21.74
C ASN A 173 -23.07 12.92 -22.51
N SER A 174 -21.88 13.43 -22.26
CA SER A 174 -20.68 13.06 -23.02
C SER A 174 -19.54 12.60 -22.13
N TYR A 175 -18.86 11.54 -22.57
CA TYR A 175 -17.57 11.10 -22.08
C TYR A 175 -16.59 11.07 -23.26
N PRO A 176 -15.96 12.20 -23.59
CA PRO A 176 -14.99 12.24 -24.67
C PRO A 176 -13.80 11.31 -24.38
N LYS A 177 -13.21 10.75 -25.41
CA LYS A 177 -11.99 9.95 -25.25
C LYS A 177 -10.94 10.79 -24.53
N LEU A 178 -10.45 10.29 -23.40
CA LEU A 178 -9.33 10.88 -22.69
C LEU A 178 -8.02 10.21 -23.09
N SER A 179 -6.94 10.97 -23.06
CA SER A 179 -5.57 10.46 -23.18
C SER A 179 -4.68 11.29 -22.27
N LYS A 180 -4.00 10.65 -21.34
CA LYS A 180 -3.07 11.29 -20.41
C LYS A 180 -1.81 10.46 -20.25
N SER A 181 -0.69 11.16 -20.30
CA SER A 181 0.64 10.56 -20.14
C SER A 181 1.40 11.24 -19.02
N TYR A 182 2.22 10.46 -18.36
CA TYR A 182 3.20 10.93 -17.39
C TYR A 182 4.54 10.26 -17.65
N THR A 183 5.59 11.05 -17.73
CA THR A 183 6.97 10.57 -17.86
C THR A 183 7.68 10.76 -16.54
N ASN A 184 8.27 9.68 -16.03
CA ASN A 184 8.98 9.70 -14.77
C ASN A 184 10.36 10.34 -14.91
N ASN A 185 10.50 11.58 -14.46
CA ASN A 185 11.76 12.32 -14.42
C ASN A 185 12.25 12.60 -12.98
N ARG A 186 11.83 11.76 -12.02
CA ARG A 186 12.10 12.00 -10.59
C ARG A 186 13.41 11.41 -10.08
N GLY A 187 14.14 10.66 -10.90
CA GLY A 187 15.40 10.01 -10.49
C GLY A 187 15.21 8.75 -9.66
N LYS A 188 13.97 8.28 -9.47
CA LYS A 188 13.62 7.10 -8.69
C LYS A 188 12.37 6.44 -9.27
N GLU A 189 12.08 5.20 -8.89
CA GLU A 189 10.85 4.53 -9.32
C GLU A 189 9.61 5.25 -8.78
N VAL A 190 8.57 5.24 -9.56
CA VAL A 190 7.25 5.79 -9.20
C VAL A 190 6.23 4.68 -9.22
N LEU A 191 5.54 4.49 -8.09
CA LEU A 191 4.40 3.60 -7.99
C LEU A 191 3.15 4.34 -8.48
N VAL A 192 2.54 3.81 -9.54
CA VAL A 192 1.28 4.30 -10.10
C VAL A 192 0.19 3.25 -9.88
N ILE A 193 -0.92 3.66 -9.31
CA ILE A 193 -2.09 2.80 -9.04
C ILE A 193 -3.30 3.41 -9.74
N TRP A 194 -4.10 2.56 -10.37
CA TRP A 194 -5.37 2.94 -11.00
C TRP A 194 -6.41 1.85 -10.80
N GLY A 195 -7.60 2.11 -11.24
CA GLY A 195 -8.66 1.11 -11.21
C GLY A 195 -9.50 1.10 -12.48
N VAL A 196 -10.33 0.06 -12.59
CA VAL A 196 -11.35 -0.07 -13.62
C VAL A 196 -12.67 -0.42 -12.94
N HIS A 197 -13.70 0.37 -13.21
CA HIS A 197 -15.02 0.14 -12.68
C HIS A 197 -15.80 -0.84 -13.54
N HIS A 198 -16.41 -1.80 -12.89
CA HIS A 198 -17.30 -2.82 -13.47
C HIS A 198 -18.73 -2.58 -12.95
N PRO A 199 -19.57 -1.84 -13.67
CA PRO A 199 -20.95 -1.58 -13.25
C PRO A 199 -21.80 -2.85 -13.19
N PRO A 200 -22.83 -2.90 -12.36
CA PRO A 200 -23.67 -4.06 -12.24
C PRO A 200 -24.67 -4.22 -13.38
N THR A 201 -24.99 -3.14 -14.10
CA THR A 201 -25.98 -3.13 -15.18
C THR A 201 -25.54 -2.25 -16.34
N ASP A 202 -26.08 -2.50 -17.53
CA ASP A 202 -25.89 -1.63 -18.70
C ASP A 202 -26.45 -0.21 -18.45
N SER A 203 -27.50 -0.09 -17.70
CA SER A 203 -28.07 1.20 -17.33
C SER A 203 -27.07 2.03 -16.50
N ASP A 204 -26.39 1.40 -15.55
CA ASP A 204 -25.33 2.06 -14.76
C ASP A 204 -24.15 2.43 -15.64
N GLN A 205 -23.75 1.56 -16.56
CA GLN A 205 -22.72 1.84 -17.55
C GLN A 205 -23.06 3.09 -18.38
N GLN A 206 -24.28 3.17 -18.89
CA GLN A 206 -24.73 4.29 -19.70
C GLN A 206 -24.90 5.58 -18.88
N SER A 207 -25.30 5.46 -17.61
CA SER A 207 -25.46 6.61 -16.74
C SER A 207 -24.13 7.28 -16.36
N LEU A 208 -23.07 6.49 -16.21
CA LEU A 208 -21.75 6.95 -15.79
C LEU A 208 -20.81 7.22 -16.98
N TYR A 209 -20.90 6.39 -18.02
CA TYR A 209 -19.99 6.38 -19.16
C TYR A 209 -20.75 6.23 -20.45
N GLN A 210 -20.12 6.47 -21.60
CA GLN A 210 -20.74 6.21 -22.91
C GLN A 210 -20.25 4.93 -23.54
N ASN A 211 -18.97 4.65 -23.38
CA ASN A 211 -18.28 3.47 -23.92
C ASN A 211 -17.50 2.80 -22.79
N ALA A 212 -16.88 1.68 -23.09
CA ALA A 212 -16.43 0.77 -22.07
C ALA A 212 -14.98 0.30 -22.26
N HIS A 213 -14.05 1.23 -22.55
CA HIS A 213 -12.66 0.84 -22.78
C HIS A 213 -11.69 1.70 -21.98
N THR A 214 -10.79 1.03 -21.31
CA THR A 214 -9.60 1.62 -20.67
C THR A 214 -8.37 0.89 -21.19
N TYR A 215 -7.38 1.65 -21.63
CA TYR A 215 -6.10 1.15 -22.13
C TYR A 215 -4.98 1.80 -21.33
N VAL A 216 -4.01 1.01 -20.92
CA VAL A 216 -2.83 1.49 -20.21
C VAL A 216 -1.59 0.95 -20.91
N SER A 217 -0.66 1.85 -21.24
CA SER A 217 0.65 1.54 -21.80
C SER A 217 1.74 2.01 -20.85
N VAL A 218 2.75 1.19 -20.64
CA VAL A 218 3.90 1.49 -19.79
C VAL A 218 5.20 1.31 -20.59
N GLY A 219 6.12 2.25 -20.42
CA GLY A 219 7.39 2.26 -21.10
C GLY A 219 7.31 2.84 -22.51
N SER A 220 8.31 2.56 -23.34
CA SER A 220 8.38 2.97 -24.75
C SER A 220 7.55 2.07 -25.66
N SER A 221 6.88 1.09 -25.12
CA SER A 221 6.06 0.11 -25.85
C SER A 221 4.82 0.79 -26.43
N LYS A 222 4.51 0.47 -27.68
CA LYS A 222 3.24 0.81 -28.31
C LYS A 222 2.10 -0.15 -27.90
N TYR A 223 2.37 -1.10 -27.02
CA TYR A 223 1.40 -2.08 -26.57
C TYR A 223 0.62 -1.53 -25.39
N TYR A 224 -0.69 -1.48 -25.58
CA TYR A 224 -1.63 -1.10 -24.54
C TYR A 224 -2.26 -2.35 -23.95
N ARG A 225 -2.24 -2.47 -22.63
CA ARG A 225 -3.09 -3.43 -21.95
C ARG A 225 -4.53 -2.89 -21.96
N ARG A 226 -5.42 -3.67 -22.52
CA ARG A 226 -6.85 -3.35 -22.57
C ARG A 226 -7.53 -3.89 -21.31
N PHE A 227 -8.33 -3.04 -20.69
CA PHE A 227 -9.20 -3.37 -19.58
C PHE A 227 -10.64 -3.20 -20.04
N THR A 228 -11.34 -4.30 -20.24
CA THR A 228 -12.75 -4.28 -20.62
C THR A 228 -13.60 -4.50 -19.36
N PRO A 229 -14.54 -3.59 -19.05
CA PRO A 229 -15.43 -3.81 -17.93
C PRO A 229 -16.33 -5.01 -18.18
N GLU A 230 -16.52 -5.78 -17.16
CA GLU A 230 -17.49 -6.85 -17.13
C GLU A 230 -18.75 -6.35 -16.43
N ILE A 231 -19.84 -6.21 -17.20
CA ILE A 231 -21.13 -5.74 -16.68
C ILE A 231 -21.92 -6.95 -16.25
N ALA A 232 -22.03 -7.15 -14.95
CA ALA A 232 -22.75 -8.29 -14.38
C ALA A 232 -23.29 -7.93 -13.00
N ALA A 233 -24.49 -8.38 -12.70
CA ALA A 233 -25.04 -8.31 -11.35
C ALA A 233 -24.26 -9.26 -10.42
N ARG A 234 -23.80 -8.73 -9.30
CA ARG A 234 -23.04 -9.47 -8.29
C ARG A 234 -23.70 -9.32 -6.92
N PRO A 235 -23.47 -10.24 -5.99
CA PRO A 235 -23.91 -10.05 -4.61
C PRO A 235 -23.39 -8.72 -4.07
N LYS A 236 -24.24 -7.99 -3.36
CA LYS A 236 -23.83 -6.71 -2.77
C LYS A 236 -22.80 -6.92 -1.68
N VAL A 237 -21.70 -6.22 -1.79
CA VAL A 237 -20.66 -6.08 -0.77
C VAL A 237 -20.56 -4.59 -0.42
N ARG A 238 -20.67 -4.26 0.85
CA ARG A 238 -20.72 -2.86 1.33
C ARG A 238 -21.80 -2.03 0.58
N GLY A 239 -22.91 -2.66 0.24
CA GLY A 239 -24.02 -2.04 -0.48
C GLY A 239 -23.82 -1.89 -1.99
N GLN A 240 -22.70 -2.37 -2.56
CA GLN A 240 -22.36 -2.25 -3.97
C GLN A 240 -22.49 -3.58 -4.70
N ALA A 241 -23.27 -3.61 -5.79
CA ALA A 241 -23.33 -4.72 -6.74
C ALA A 241 -22.27 -4.61 -7.85
N GLY A 242 -21.73 -3.42 -8.06
CA GLY A 242 -20.56 -3.21 -8.93
C GLY A 242 -19.26 -3.64 -8.28
N ARG A 243 -18.19 -3.63 -9.07
CA ARG A 243 -16.83 -3.90 -8.61
C ARG A 243 -15.87 -2.88 -9.18
N MET A 244 -14.77 -2.63 -8.48
CA MET A 244 -13.59 -1.94 -9.00
C MET A 244 -12.40 -2.88 -8.87
N ASN A 245 -11.70 -3.13 -9.98
CA ASN A 245 -10.44 -3.83 -9.93
C ASN A 245 -9.31 -2.82 -9.94
N TYR A 246 -8.32 -3.06 -9.09
CA TYR A 246 -7.19 -2.16 -8.89
C TYR A 246 -5.94 -2.78 -9.49
N TYR A 247 -5.13 -1.93 -10.11
CA TYR A 247 -3.91 -2.30 -10.81
C TYR A 247 -2.80 -1.34 -10.44
N TRP A 248 -1.57 -1.78 -10.57
CA TRP A 248 -0.41 -0.96 -10.28
C TRP A 248 0.77 -1.31 -11.18
N THR A 249 1.70 -0.40 -11.26
CA THR A 249 3.00 -0.62 -11.90
C THR A 249 4.05 0.23 -11.24
N LEU A 250 5.30 -0.23 -11.32
CA LEU A 250 6.48 0.58 -11.01
C LEU A 250 7.00 1.19 -12.30
N LEU A 251 7.03 2.52 -12.34
CA LEU A 251 7.50 3.28 -13.49
C LEU A 251 8.95 3.67 -13.27
N GLY A 252 9.85 3.12 -14.08
CA GLY A 252 11.28 3.41 -14.03
C GLY A 252 11.59 4.83 -14.50
N GLN A 253 12.79 5.30 -14.17
CA GLN A 253 13.27 6.62 -14.62
C GLN A 253 13.25 6.72 -16.15
N GLY A 254 12.66 7.78 -16.66
CA GLY A 254 12.51 8.05 -18.10
C GLY A 254 11.34 7.32 -18.77
N ASP A 255 10.70 6.37 -18.09
CA ASP A 255 9.54 5.67 -18.62
C ASP A 255 8.28 6.53 -18.59
N THR A 256 7.39 6.27 -19.53
CA THR A 256 6.11 6.95 -19.65
C THR A 256 4.96 5.97 -19.43
N ILE A 257 3.99 6.36 -18.62
CA ILE A 257 2.70 5.68 -18.52
C ILE A 257 1.65 6.50 -19.27
N THR A 258 0.84 5.84 -20.08
CA THR A 258 -0.22 6.48 -20.85
C THR A 258 -1.55 5.79 -20.58
N PHE A 259 -2.54 6.59 -20.22
CA PHE A 259 -3.93 6.15 -20.03
C PHE A 259 -4.77 6.67 -21.19
N GLU A 260 -5.46 5.77 -21.86
CA GLU A 260 -6.49 6.13 -22.84
C GLU A 260 -7.80 5.48 -22.43
N ALA A 261 -8.86 6.25 -22.31
CA ALA A 261 -10.16 5.73 -21.92
C ALA A 261 -11.30 6.49 -22.57
N ASN A 262 -12.41 5.80 -22.74
CA ASN A 262 -13.71 6.38 -23.06
C ASN A 262 -14.79 5.94 -22.08
N GLY A 263 -14.39 5.45 -20.93
CA GLY A 263 -15.23 5.03 -19.81
C GLY A 263 -14.47 4.18 -18.79
N ASN A 264 -15.06 4.01 -17.64
CA ASN A 264 -14.68 3.04 -16.59
C ASN A 264 -13.31 3.24 -15.92
N LEU A 265 -12.52 4.22 -16.33
CA LEU A 265 -11.24 4.49 -15.69
C LEU A 265 -11.43 5.14 -14.32
N ILE A 266 -10.82 4.52 -13.32
CA ILE A 266 -10.54 5.13 -12.03
C ILE A 266 -9.10 5.64 -12.11
N ALA A 267 -8.95 6.93 -12.36
CA ALA A 267 -7.67 7.51 -12.70
C ALA A 267 -6.76 7.65 -11.47
N PRO A 268 -5.45 7.52 -11.63
CA PRO A 268 -4.53 7.93 -10.59
C PRO A 268 -4.60 9.44 -10.39
N TRP A 269 -4.75 9.88 -9.16
CA TRP A 269 -4.67 11.27 -8.76
C TRP A 269 -3.32 11.56 -8.11
N TYR A 270 -2.95 10.73 -7.16
CA TYR A 270 -1.63 10.75 -6.52
C TYR A 270 -0.85 9.49 -6.88
N ALA A 271 0.45 9.64 -6.99
CA ALA A 271 1.41 8.56 -7.14
C ALA A 271 2.51 8.71 -6.08
N PHE A 272 3.41 7.74 -6.01
CA PHE A 272 4.44 7.67 -4.98
C PHE A 272 5.81 7.52 -5.61
N ALA A 273 6.70 8.47 -5.39
CA ALA A 273 8.11 8.33 -5.72
C ALA A 273 8.82 7.59 -4.59
N LEU A 274 9.42 6.44 -4.90
CA LEU A 274 9.89 5.47 -3.92
C LEU A 274 11.38 5.63 -3.65
N ASN A 275 11.78 5.59 -2.36
CA ASN A 275 13.17 5.45 -1.96
C ASN A 275 13.38 4.04 -1.39
N LYS A 276 14.24 3.28 -2.05
CA LYS A 276 14.69 1.99 -1.52
C LYS A 276 15.56 2.24 -0.30
N GLY A 277 15.29 1.49 0.75
CA GLY A 277 16.05 1.56 1.98
C GLY A 277 16.58 0.20 2.39
N PRO A 278 17.57 0.13 3.29
CA PRO A 278 18.04 -1.13 3.82
C PRO A 278 16.90 -1.77 4.60
N GLY A 279 16.37 -2.87 4.07
CA GLY A 279 15.64 -3.89 4.77
C GLY A 279 14.49 -3.45 5.64
N SER A 280 13.54 -2.71 5.11
CA SER A 280 12.25 -2.61 5.74
C SER A 280 11.45 -3.89 5.44
N GLY A 281 10.67 -4.37 6.37
CA GLY A 281 9.74 -5.49 6.20
C GLY A 281 8.33 -5.04 6.49
N VAL A 282 7.37 -5.91 6.19
CA VAL A 282 6.01 -5.80 6.68
C VAL A 282 5.83 -6.79 7.82
N MET A 283 5.43 -6.31 8.98
CA MET A 283 5.14 -7.14 10.15
C MET A 283 3.67 -7.12 10.47
N MET A 284 3.11 -8.27 10.80
CA MET A 284 1.82 -8.33 11.48
C MET A 284 2.04 -8.31 12.99
N SER A 285 1.53 -7.30 13.66
CA SER A 285 1.61 -7.20 15.11
C SER A 285 0.51 -6.33 15.69
N ASP A 286 -0.09 -6.79 16.78
CA ASP A 286 -1.00 -6.02 17.61
C ASP A 286 -0.26 -5.24 18.71
N ALA A 287 1.09 -5.32 18.74
CA ALA A 287 1.91 -4.62 19.71
C ALA A 287 1.94 -3.10 19.45
N GLN A 288 1.97 -2.32 20.52
CA GLN A 288 2.14 -0.87 20.42
C GLN A 288 3.61 -0.52 20.22
N VAL A 289 3.87 0.45 19.35
CA VAL A 289 5.20 1.00 19.17
C VAL A 289 5.57 1.88 20.36
N HIS A 290 6.73 1.59 20.92
CA HIS A 290 7.32 2.42 21.96
C HIS A 290 8.60 3.07 21.43
N ASN A 291 8.79 4.33 21.77
CA ASN A 291 10.02 5.03 21.44
C ASN A 291 11.17 4.45 22.27
N CYS A 292 12.06 3.73 21.62
CA CYS A 292 13.23 3.12 22.27
C CYS A 292 14.37 4.11 22.34
N THR A 293 14.22 5.20 23.09
CA THR A 293 15.28 6.21 23.21
C THR A 293 16.42 5.79 24.13
N THR A 294 16.25 4.78 24.98
CA THR A 294 17.29 4.46 25.96
C THR A 294 17.52 2.98 26.27
N LYS A 295 16.64 2.09 25.99
CA LYS A 295 16.84 0.64 26.17
C LYS A 295 15.76 -0.12 25.41
N CYS A 296 16.06 -0.71 24.29
CA CYS A 296 15.31 -1.85 23.81
C CYS A 296 15.58 -3.02 24.77
N GLN A 297 14.99 -2.97 25.92
CA GLN A 297 14.86 -4.16 26.76
C GLN A 297 13.54 -4.81 26.40
N THR A 298 13.61 -5.76 25.47
CA THR A 298 12.69 -6.88 25.58
C THR A 298 13.02 -7.61 26.88
N PRO A 299 12.12 -8.39 27.46
CA PRO A 299 12.47 -9.21 28.61
C PRO A 299 13.66 -10.15 28.36
N HIS A 300 14.27 -10.15 27.20
CA HIS A 300 15.23 -11.13 26.72
C HIS A 300 16.46 -10.56 25.99
N GLY A 301 16.85 -9.30 26.17
CA GLY A 301 18.19 -8.83 25.79
C GLY A 301 18.35 -8.12 24.46
N ALA A 302 19.57 -7.82 24.08
CA ALA A 302 19.95 -6.88 23.05
C ALA A 302 20.27 -7.54 21.69
N LEU A 303 20.00 -6.86 20.63
CA LEU A 303 20.12 -7.30 19.24
C LEU A 303 21.34 -6.81 18.51
N LYS A 304 21.81 -7.60 17.56
CA LYS A 304 22.85 -7.19 16.61
C LYS A 304 22.26 -6.43 15.42
N SER A 305 22.81 -5.24 15.23
CA SER A 305 22.49 -4.32 14.16
C SER A 305 23.08 -4.74 12.81
N ASN A 306 22.51 -4.27 11.74
CA ASN A 306 22.89 -4.36 10.32
C ASN A 306 22.29 -5.52 9.53
N LEU A 307 21.27 -6.16 10.05
CA LEU A 307 20.53 -7.10 9.26
C LEU A 307 19.26 -6.43 8.74
N PRO A 308 19.02 -6.45 7.42
CA PRO A 308 17.70 -6.12 6.90
C PRO A 308 16.67 -7.08 7.50
N PHE A 309 15.42 -6.69 7.54
CA PHE A 309 14.34 -7.60 7.91
C PHE A 309 14.40 -8.84 7.04
N GLN A 310 14.34 -9.98 7.67
CA GLN A 310 14.44 -11.23 6.97
C GLN A 310 13.50 -12.22 7.60
N ASN A 311 12.88 -13.03 6.78
CA ASN A 311 12.20 -14.20 7.25
C ASN A 311 13.20 -15.25 7.68
N VAL A 312 12.98 -15.76 8.86
CA VAL A 312 13.53 -17.04 9.28
C VAL A 312 12.47 -18.08 8.94
N HIS A 313 12.77 -18.91 7.99
CA HIS A 313 11.99 -20.13 7.74
C HIS A 313 12.21 -21.14 8.85
#